data_6ae184206264b89c7f03b56a5295112e
#
_entry.id   6ae184206264b89c7f03b56a5295112e
#
_cell.length_a   1.000
_cell.length_b   1.000
_cell.length_c   1.000
_cell.angle_alpha   90.00
_cell.angle_beta   90.00
_cell.angle_gamma   90.00
#
_symmetry.space_group_name_H-M   'P 1'
#
loop_
_entity.id
_entity.type
_entity.pdbx_description
1 polymer ?
#
loop_
_entity_poly.entity_id
_entity_poly.type
_entity_poly.pdbx_seq_one_letter_code
_entity_poly.pdbx_strand_id
1 'polypeptide(L)'
;MAIDLIKRNKCHNFVIVEKSSGVGGTWHDNKYPGCCCDVWSMLYSYSFEQNPDWTREYPGQEEILAYLQAVAEKYGLYKYIRFNTAVEEARWDDAEQKWKVDVKVIGAKDSEFSPAYTITSDYLVSAVGQLNSPKYPQIPGLDTFKGKMMHSARWDWSYGLEGKKIAVIGNGATAAQIIPEVVKVASRTTVYQRSPNWVIPRADAPNSALKRAIFKYVPPVRWRVRAMQMDFRESFFDAVTDKDSKFAQDIRDWCIGQMHAALPDQPELWAKLTPNYSPGCKRVIISDDYYPALALPNVRLETRAISQITESGIEVEGGDTEDYDLIVLATGFRTVEFMHPINIIGANGRSIKDIWKGGARALYGTTVEDLPNFGMFYGPNTNLGHNSIILMIEAQSRYLNAMVKAVLEAKRQGKKLALKPRPERVKEYNDEVQEILNKSSFADPSCNSWYKNEEGRITNNWSGTVIEYQDMLSKVNWDDYIAEGSGAEMVKGKGETKLGRVQEETSVSNLTLALGALSALAVGVGYFARGSRLLRAR
;
A
#
# COMPACT_ATOMS: atom_id res chain seq x y z
N MET A 1 8.45 -5.49 10.86
CA MET A 1 9.27 -4.90 11.95
C MET A 1 9.19 -5.70 13.25
N ALA A 2 8.05 -5.87 13.91
CA ALA A 2 7.95 -6.61 15.17
C ALA A 2 8.54 -8.02 15.08
N ILE A 3 8.24 -8.76 14.02
CA ILE A 3 8.81 -10.09 13.75
C ILE A 3 10.34 -10.03 13.62
N ASP A 4 10.88 -9.01 12.94
CA ASP A 4 12.33 -8.83 12.80
C ASP A 4 12.99 -8.45 14.13
N LEU A 5 12.36 -7.59 14.94
CA LEU A 5 12.82 -7.28 16.30
C LEU A 5 12.96 -8.56 17.14
N ILE A 6 11.94 -9.41 17.13
CA ILE A 6 11.94 -10.68 17.88
C ILE A 6 12.97 -11.65 17.33
N LYS A 7 12.93 -11.91 16.02
CA LYS A 7 13.75 -12.97 15.41
C LYS A 7 15.23 -12.58 15.24
N ARG A 8 15.50 -11.36 14.77
CA ARG A 8 16.85 -10.91 14.42
C ARG A 8 17.57 -10.23 15.59
N ASN A 9 16.86 -9.37 16.35
CA ASN A 9 17.46 -8.60 17.43
C ASN A 9 17.25 -9.21 18.81
N LYS A 10 16.43 -10.27 18.92
CA LYS A 10 16.02 -10.86 20.21
C LYS A 10 15.46 -9.79 21.15
N CYS A 11 14.80 -8.79 20.59
CA CYS A 11 14.18 -7.70 21.30
C CYS A 11 12.71 -8.01 21.57
N HIS A 12 12.33 -7.99 22.84
CA HIS A 12 10.95 -8.17 23.30
C HIS A 12 10.44 -6.93 24.06
N ASN A 13 11.28 -5.92 24.23
CA ASN A 13 10.92 -4.67 24.88
C ASN A 13 10.49 -3.63 23.85
N PHE A 14 9.30 -3.80 23.30
CA PHE A 14 8.65 -2.85 22.41
C PHE A 14 7.13 -2.92 22.59
N VAL A 15 6.47 -1.87 22.16
CA VAL A 15 5.00 -1.79 22.10
C VAL A 15 4.59 -1.33 20.70
N ILE A 16 3.46 -1.86 20.23
CA ILE A 16 2.77 -1.41 19.03
C ILE A 16 1.51 -0.67 19.48
N VAL A 17 1.36 0.58 19.05
CA VAL A 17 0.17 1.38 19.33
C VAL A 17 -0.70 1.37 18.09
N GLU A 18 -1.94 0.91 18.22
CA GLU A 18 -2.92 0.82 17.13
C GLU A 18 -4.21 1.57 17.53
N LYS A 19 -4.61 2.54 16.69
CA LYS A 19 -5.82 3.32 16.97
C LYS A 19 -7.11 2.55 16.74
N SER A 20 -7.07 1.55 15.85
CA SER A 20 -8.22 0.69 15.55
C SER A 20 -8.37 -0.42 16.60
N SER A 21 -9.53 -1.09 16.60
CA SER A 21 -9.84 -2.16 17.54
C SER A 21 -9.22 -3.52 17.19
N GLY A 22 -8.49 -3.60 16.07
CA GLY A 22 -7.92 -4.87 15.59
C GLY A 22 -6.74 -4.70 14.65
N VAL A 23 -6.07 -5.81 14.41
CA VAL A 23 -4.98 -5.94 13.43
C VAL A 23 -5.53 -5.89 12.01
N GLY A 24 -4.77 -5.31 11.08
CA GLY A 24 -5.06 -5.37 9.64
C GLY A 24 -4.98 -4.04 8.92
N GLY A 25 -4.93 -2.91 9.63
CA GLY A 25 -4.78 -1.58 9.06
C GLY A 25 -5.80 -1.30 7.94
N THR A 26 -5.32 -1.09 6.72
CA THR A 26 -6.18 -0.86 5.54
C THR A 26 -7.30 -1.89 5.39
N TRP A 27 -7.01 -3.17 5.62
CA TRP A 27 -7.97 -4.28 5.49
C TRP A 27 -8.91 -4.43 6.69
N HIS A 28 -8.55 -3.85 7.83
CA HIS A 28 -9.44 -3.74 8.99
C HIS A 28 -10.42 -2.57 8.85
N ASP A 29 -9.94 -1.43 8.33
CA ASP A 29 -10.71 -0.19 8.30
C ASP A 29 -11.57 -0.02 7.03
N ASN A 30 -11.12 -0.55 5.88
CA ASN A 30 -11.83 -0.44 4.61
C ASN A 30 -12.69 -1.68 4.37
N LYS A 31 -14.00 -1.55 4.58
CA LYS A 31 -14.99 -2.63 4.52
C LYS A 31 -16.14 -2.35 3.56
N TYR A 32 -15.93 -1.49 2.58
CA TYR A 32 -16.95 -1.17 1.58
C TYR A 32 -17.23 -2.39 0.69
N PRO A 33 -18.44 -2.49 0.08
CA PRO A 33 -18.79 -3.62 -0.77
C PRO A 33 -17.85 -3.76 -1.96
N GLY A 34 -17.47 -5.00 -2.27
CA GLY A 34 -16.52 -5.31 -3.34
C GLY A 34 -15.06 -5.02 -3.03
N CYS A 35 -14.72 -4.65 -1.77
CA CYS A 35 -13.35 -4.34 -1.37
C CYS A 35 -12.41 -5.54 -1.60
N CYS A 36 -11.42 -5.38 -2.48
CA CYS A 36 -10.42 -6.39 -2.79
C CYS A 36 -9.08 -5.74 -3.16
N CYS A 37 -8.02 -6.54 -3.20
CA CYS A 37 -6.70 -6.09 -3.67
C CYS A 37 -6.64 -6.10 -5.20
N ASP A 38 -5.88 -5.20 -5.80
CA ASP A 38 -5.54 -5.13 -7.23
C ASP A 38 -4.16 -5.75 -7.55
N VAL A 39 -3.62 -6.52 -6.61
CA VAL A 39 -2.41 -7.32 -6.77
C VAL A 39 -2.76 -8.77 -6.44
N TRP A 40 -2.18 -9.72 -7.19
CA TRP A 40 -2.37 -11.14 -6.92
C TRP A 40 -2.06 -11.52 -5.48
N SER A 41 -2.90 -12.33 -4.87
CA SER A 41 -2.79 -12.76 -3.48
C SER A 41 -1.43 -13.37 -3.12
N MET A 42 -0.88 -14.16 -4.04
CA MET A 42 0.44 -14.79 -3.87
C MET A 42 1.56 -13.75 -3.74
N LEU A 43 1.46 -12.63 -4.46
CA LEU A 43 2.43 -11.54 -4.42
C LEU A 43 2.12 -10.53 -3.32
N TYR A 44 0.82 -10.33 -3.01
CA TYR A 44 0.37 -9.47 -1.92
C TYR A 44 0.34 -10.23 -0.59
N SER A 45 1.42 -10.92 -0.28
CA SER A 45 1.62 -11.67 0.96
C SER A 45 3.09 -11.62 1.36
N TYR A 46 3.38 -11.88 2.63
CA TYR A 46 4.76 -11.88 3.11
C TYR A 46 5.59 -12.99 2.48
N SER A 47 6.84 -12.67 2.09
CA SER A 47 7.77 -13.63 1.51
C SER A 47 8.08 -14.80 2.45
N PHE A 48 8.13 -14.50 3.75
CA PHE A 48 8.46 -15.45 4.82
C PHE A 48 7.25 -16.22 5.38
N GLU A 49 6.01 -15.83 5.00
CA GLU A 49 4.76 -16.43 5.47
C GLU A 49 3.71 -16.45 4.36
N GLN A 50 4.02 -17.16 3.27
CA GLN A 50 3.13 -17.27 2.13
C GLN A 50 1.93 -18.17 2.45
N ASN A 51 0.72 -17.71 2.14
CA ASN A 51 -0.49 -18.52 2.23
C ASN A 51 -0.64 -19.41 0.98
N PRO A 52 -0.64 -20.74 1.09
CA PRO A 52 -0.86 -21.64 -0.04
C PRO A 52 -2.34 -21.81 -0.40
N ASP A 53 -3.26 -21.35 0.43
CA ASP A 53 -4.67 -21.72 0.39
C ASP A 53 -5.61 -20.56 0.01
N TRP A 54 -5.09 -19.56 -0.72
CA TRP A 54 -5.92 -18.49 -1.25
C TRP A 54 -7.06 -19.02 -2.11
N THR A 55 -8.30 -18.57 -1.84
CA THR A 55 -9.49 -19.05 -2.55
C THR A 55 -9.57 -18.52 -3.98
N ARG A 56 -8.99 -17.35 -4.26
CA ARG A 56 -8.99 -16.65 -5.55
C ARG A 56 -7.66 -16.01 -5.85
N GLU A 57 -7.43 -15.64 -7.11
CA GLU A 57 -6.26 -14.84 -7.50
C GLU A 57 -6.28 -13.44 -6.84
N TYR A 58 -7.47 -12.83 -6.74
CA TYR A 58 -7.72 -11.55 -6.08
C TYR A 58 -8.78 -11.73 -4.99
N PRO A 59 -8.39 -12.17 -3.78
CA PRO A 59 -9.32 -12.41 -2.69
C PRO A 59 -9.94 -11.12 -2.17
N GLY A 60 -11.09 -11.24 -1.56
CA GLY A 60 -11.78 -10.14 -0.89
C GLY A 60 -11.06 -9.67 0.38
N GLN A 61 -11.53 -8.57 0.89
CA GLN A 61 -11.01 -7.90 2.08
C GLN A 61 -10.95 -8.86 3.29
N GLU A 62 -11.98 -9.67 3.51
CA GLU A 62 -12.08 -10.56 4.67
C GLU A 62 -10.97 -11.64 4.66
N GLU A 63 -10.66 -12.19 3.49
CA GLU A 63 -9.63 -13.23 3.40
C GLU A 63 -8.22 -12.65 3.62
N ILE A 64 -7.98 -11.44 3.11
CA ILE A 64 -6.72 -10.73 3.34
C ILE A 64 -6.58 -10.36 4.83
N LEU A 65 -7.65 -9.86 5.44
CA LEU A 65 -7.68 -9.55 6.86
C LEU A 65 -7.39 -10.79 7.71
N ALA A 66 -8.07 -11.90 7.42
CA ALA A 66 -7.86 -13.17 8.11
C ALA A 66 -6.41 -13.66 8.00
N TYR A 67 -5.80 -13.52 6.81
CA TYR A 67 -4.38 -13.83 6.62
C TYR A 67 -3.47 -12.98 7.52
N LEU A 68 -3.68 -11.65 7.57
CA LEU A 68 -2.87 -10.76 8.41
C LEU A 68 -3.04 -11.05 9.90
N GLN A 69 -4.26 -11.34 10.34
CA GLN A 69 -4.57 -11.73 11.72
C GLN A 69 -3.89 -13.05 12.08
N ALA A 70 -3.97 -14.07 11.21
CA ALA A 70 -3.31 -15.35 11.42
C ALA A 70 -1.78 -15.21 11.51
N VAL A 71 -1.16 -14.31 10.71
CA VAL A 71 0.27 -14.01 10.84
C VAL A 71 0.57 -13.36 12.19
N ALA A 72 -0.23 -12.38 12.61
CA ALA A 72 -0.02 -11.72 13.91
C ALA A 72 -0.14 -12.70 15.07
N GLU A 73 -1.11 -13.61 15.03
CA GLU A 73 -1.32 -14.67 16.03
C GLU A 73 -0.15 -15.67 16.04
N LYS A 74 0.20 -16.21 14.86
CA LYS A 74 1.31 -17.17 14.71
C LYS A 74 2.62 -16.66 15.29
N TYR A 75 2.90 -15.37 15.15
CA TYR A 75 4.12 -14.74 15.69
C TYR A 75 3.94 -14.17 17.09
N GLY A 76 2.79 -14.39 17.74
CA GLY A 76 2.50 -13.97 19.11
C GLY A 76 2.56 -12.46 19.31
N LEU A 77 2.09 -11.67 18.33
CA LEU A 77 2.23 -10.22 18.33
C LEU A 77 1.19 -9.52 19.22
N TYR A 78 0.03 -10.11 19.45
CA TYR A 78 -1.07 -9.46 20.18
C TYR A 78 -0.68 -8.94 21.56
N LYS A 79 0.18 -9.63 22.28
CA LYS A 79 0.67 -9.20 23.60
C LYS A 79 1.50 -7.91 23.59
N TYR A 80 1.95 -7.47 22.41
CA TYR A 80 2.71 -6.23 22.25
C TYR A 80 1.84 -5.08 21.73
N ILE A 81 0.56 -5.35 21.39
CA ILE A 81 -0.31 -4.36 20.75
C ILE A 81 -1.23 -3.72 21.79
N ARG A 82 -1.33 -2.41 21.75
CA ARG A 82 -2.32 -1.61 22.45
C ARG A 82 -3.31 -1.07 21.44
N PHE A 83 -4.46 -1.70 21.38
CA PHE A 83 -5.56 -1.31 20.50
C PHE A 83 -6.32 -0.09 21.05
N ASN A 84 -7.17 0.50 20.22
CA ASN A 84 -7.98 1.68 20.53
C ASN A 84 -7.14 2.81 21.15
N THR A 85 -5.89 2.92 20.73
CA THR A 85 -4.94 3.89 21.27
C THR A 85 -4.31 4.69 20.15
N ALA A 86 -4.60 5.97 20.09
CA ALA A 86 -4.07 6.89 19.10
C ALA A 86 -2.83 7.61 19.61
N VAL A 87 -1.83 7.77 18.76
CA VAL A 87 -0.72 8.70 19.01
C VAL A 87 -1.17 10.10 18.62
N GLU A 88 -1.08 11.07 19.52
CA GLU A 88 -1.39 12.48 19.27
C GLU A 88 -0.12 13.27 18.95
N GLU A 89 0.91 13.11 19.77
CA GLU A 89 2.20 13.77 19.59
C GLU A 89 3.36 12.80 19.88
N ALA A 90 4.46 12.99 19.17
CA ALA A 90 5.75 12.37 19.47
C ALA A 90 6.82 13.45 19.47
N ARG A 91 7.53 13.60 20.59
CA ARG A 91 8.57 14.62 20.79
C ARG A 91 9.90 13.97 21.16
N TRP A 92 10.95 14.37 20.45
CA TRP A 92 12.30 13.99 20.81
C TRP A 92 12.80 14.83 21.99
N ASP A 93 13.34 14.19 22.99
CA ASP A 93 14.01 14.80 24.13
C ASP A 93 15.52 14.79 23.88
N ASP A 94 16.09 15.96 23.59
CA ASP A 94 17.52 16.11 23.25
C ASP A 94 18.44 15.73 24.44
N ALA A 95 18.02 15.96 25.67
CA ALA A 95 18.80 15.66 26.86
C ALA A 95 18.80 14.16 27.20
N GLU A 96 17.63 13.54 27.13
CA GLU A 96 17.49 12.09 27.37
C GLU A 96 17.89 11.25 26.16
N GLN A 97 17.90 11.83 24.95
CA GLN A 97 18.02 11.16 23.65
C GLN A 97 16.96 10.05 23.50
N LYS A 98 15.71 10.41 23.74
CA LYS A 98 14.54 9.50 23.67
C LYS A 98 13.32 10.19 23.11
N TRP A 99 12.44 9.41 22.57
CA TRP A 99 11.11 9.84 22.19
C TRP A 99 10.16 9.82 23.38
N LYS A 100 9.38 10.89 23.55
CA LYS A 100 8.19 10.97 24.41
C LYS A 100 6.98 10.94 23.49
N VAL A 101 6.19 9.90 23.60
CA VAL A 101 5.06 9.63 22.69
C VAL A 101 3.78 9.71 23.49
N ASP A 102 3.00 10.75 23.25
CA ASP A 102 1.73 10.98 23.92
C ASP A 102 0.61 10.25 23.18
N VAL A 103 -0.11 9.44 23.91
CA VAL A 103 -1.16 8.59 23.40
C VAL A 103 -2.47 8.81 24.14
N LYS A 104 -3.57 8.63 23.40
CA LYS A 104 -4.94 8.73 23.92
C LYS A 104 -5.71 7.44 23.62
N VAL A 105 -6.37 6.91 24.64
CA VAL A 105 -7.24 5.76 24.51
C VAL A 105 -8.59 6.19 23.95
N ILE A 106 -9.05 5.54 22.88
CA ILE A 106 -10.28 5.87 22.15
C ILE A 106 -11.38 4.89 22.54
N GLY A 107 -12.50 5.42 23.09
CA GLY A 107 -13.74 4.65 23.30
C GLY A 107 -13.69 3.49 24.30
N ALA A 108 -12.63 3.36 25.06
CA ALA A 108 -12.54 2.30 26.08
C ALA A 108 -13.23 2.75 27.38
N LYS A 109 -14.26 2.02 27.79
CA LYS A 109 -14.86 2.18 29.13
C LYS A 109 -13.99 1.57 30.24
N ASP A 110 -13.18 0.56 29.90
CA ASP A 110 -12.39 -0.26 30.83
C ASP A 110 -10.92 -0.32 30.38
N SER A 111 -10.27 0.83 30.28
CA SER A 111 -8.83 0.88 30.02
C SER A 111 -8.06 0.57 31.30
N GLU A 112 -7.14 -0.40 31.25
CA GLU A 112 -6.16 -0.66 32.31
C GLU A 112 -5.22 0.53 32.54
N PHE A 113 -5.22 1.48 31.59
CA PHE A 113 -4.38 2.66 31.61
C PHE A 113 -5.24 3.93 31.75
N SER A 114 -4.60 5.01 32.17
CA SER A 114 -5.20 6.35 32.07
C SER A 114 -5.71 6.62 30.65
N PRO A 115 -6.77 7.45 30.47
CA PRO A 115 -7.28 7.82 29.15
C PRO A 115 -6.24 8.50 28.25
N ALA A 116 -5.18 9.03 28.84
CA ALA A 116 -4.00 9.54 28.14
C ALA A 116 -2.74 9.28 28.97
N TYR A 117 -1.64 8.91 28.29
CA TYR A 117 -0.35 8.67 28.94
C TYR A 117 0.79 8.83 27.93
N THR A 118 2.03 8.96 28.46
CA THR A 118 3.24 9.10 27.65
C THR A 118 4.05 7.81 27.64
N ILE A 119 4.49 7.37 26.48
CA ILE A 119 5.43 6.26 26.28
C ILE A 119 6.82 6.84 26.01
N THR A 120 7.83 6.38 26.73
CA THR A 120 9.23 6.74 26.45
C THR A 120 9.92 5.62 25.67
N SER A 121 10.54 5.97 24.52
CA SER A 121 11.17 4.99 23.64
C SER A 121 12.56 5.47 23.17
N ASP A 122 13.49 4.53 23.01
CA ASP A 122 14.82 4.80 22.43
C ASP A 122 14.78 4.92 20.90
N TYR A 123 13.74 4.34 20.26
CA TYR A 123 13.54 4.41 18.81
C TYR A 123 12.04 4.44 18.51
N LEU A 124 11.61 5.31 17.63
CA LEU A 124 10.23 5.44 17.19
C LEU A 124 10.10 4.97 15.74
N VAL A 125 9.14 4.08 15.48
CA VAL A 125 8.83 3.63 14.11
C VAL A 125 7.38 3.93 13.78
N SER A 126 7.17 4.72 12.73
CA SER A 126 5.84 4.98 12.19
C SER A 126 5.46 3.96 11.11
N ALA A 127 4.29 3.36 11.26
CA ALA A 127 3.72 2.42 10.30
C ALA A 127 2.23 2.73 10.03
N VAL A 128 1.87 4.01 10.01
CA VAL A 128 0.48 4.50 9.93
C VAL A 128 -0.17 4.28 8.57
N GLY A 129 0.63 4.01 7.52
CA GLY A 129 0.15 3.81 6.15
C GLY A 129 -0.36 5.09 5.50
N GLN A 130 -0.98 4.95 4.30
CA GLN A 130 -1.46 6.09 3.50
C GLN A 130 -2.97 6.02 3.18
N LEU A 131 -3.60 4.85 3.30
CA LEU A 131 -4.99 4.62 2.90
C LEU A 131 -5.89 4.45 4.13
N ASN A 132 -5.87 5.44 5.03
CA ASN A 132 -6.65 5.42 6.26
C ASN A 132 -7.42 6.70 6.54
N SER A 133 -6.77 7.87 6.44
CA SER A 133 -7.43 9.17 6.67
C SER A 133 -8.26 9.57 5.46
N PRO A 134 -9.62 9.65 5.56
CA PRO A 134 -10.48 10.04 4.45
C PRO A 134 -10.18 11.46 3.96
N LYS A 135 -10.27 11.68 2.65
CA LYS A 135 -10.25 13.02 2.05
C LYS A 135 -11.67 13.40 1.66
N TYR A 136 -12.28 14.29 2.43
CA TYR A 136 -13.60 14.83 2.09
C TYR A 136 -13.46 15.88 0.98
N PRO A 137 -14.40 15.92 0.01
CA PRO A 137 -14.37 16.90 -1.06
C PRO A 137 -14.77 18.29 -0.54
N GLN A 138 -14.21 19.32 -1.13
CA GLN A 138 -14.64 20.70 -0.86
C GLN A 138 -15.78 21.06 -1.81
N ILE A 139 -16.99 20.56 -1.52
CA ILE A 139 -18.20 20.85 -2.27
C ILE A 139 -19.11 21.71 -1.38
N PRO A 140 -19.62 22.85 -1.86
CA PRO A 140 -20.57 23.66 -1.09
C PRO A 140 -21.78 22.82 -0.65
N GLY A 141 -22.26 23.04 0.56
CA GLY A 141 -23.44 22.36 1.10
C GLY A 141 -23.22 20.91 1.55
N LEU A 142 -21.97 20.42 1.65
CA LEU A 142 -21.68 19.03 2.06
C LEU A 142 -22.34 18.66 3.39
N ASP A 143 -22.38 19.59 4.34
CA ASP A 143 -22.95 19.39 5.68
C ASP A 143 -24.46 19.66 5.75
N THR A 144 -25.11 20.07 4.65
CA THR A 144 -26.55 20.37 4.61
C THR A 144 -27.41 19.18 4.27
N PHE A 145 -26.82 18.14 3.68
CA PHE A 145 -27.53 16.96 3.23
C PHE A 145 -28.21 16.22 4.39
N LYS A 146 -29.53 16.03 4.31
CA LYS A 146 -30.34 15.38 5.34
C LYS A 146 -30.45 13.86 5.20
N GLY A 147 -30.11 13.32 4.04
CA GLY A 147 -30.02 11.89 3.81
C GLY A 147 -28.78 11.27 4.45
N LYS A 148 -28.54 10.00 4.17
CA LYS A 148 -27.34 9.31 4.63
C LYS A 148 -26.15 9.72 3.78
N MET A 149 -25.03 10.11 4.41
CA MET A 149 -23.75 10.30 3.75
C MET A 149 -22.71 9.38 4.40
N MET A 150 -21.89 8.70 3.61
CA MET A 150 -20.79 7.90 4.11
C MET A 150 -19.57 7.98 3.19
N HIS A 151 -18.39 8.05 3.79
CA HIS A 151 -17.14 7.89 3.05
C HIS A 151 -16.81 6.40 2.92
N SER A 152 -16.27 5.97 1.78
CA SER A 152 -15.90 4.56 1.53
C SER A 152 -15.03 3.94 2.63
N ALA A 153 -14.11 4.73 3.22
CA ALA A 153 -13.26 4.29 4.32
C ALA A 153 -13.99 4.22 5.68
N ARG A 154 -15.24 4.57 5.75
CA ARG A 154 -16.09 4.56 6.96
C ARG A 154 -17.47 4.03 6.61
N TRP A 155 -17.47 2.86 5.95
CA TRP A 155 -18.68 2.22 5.49
C TRP A 155 -19.54 1.76 6.66
N ASP A 156 -20.83 2.09 6.60
CA ASP A 156 -21.82 1.73 7.60
C ASP A 156 -22.73 0.61 7.07
N TRP A 157 -22.42 -0.63 7.45
CA TRP A 157 -23.20 -1.81 7.06
C TRP A 157 -24.58 -1.92 7.74
N SER A 158 -24.87 -1.08 8.70
CA SER A 158 -26.21 -1.05 9.32
C SER A 158 -27.25 -0.34 8.44
N TYR A 159 -26.78 0.42 7.41
CA TYR A 159 -27.65 1.11 6.48
C TYR A 159 -27.96 0.24 5.25
N GLY A 160 -29.24 -0.13 5.06
CA GLY A 160 -29.70 -0.92 3.92
C GLY A 160 -29.64 -0.13 2.61
N LEU A 161 -29.20 -0.80 1.54
CA LEU A 161 -29.04 -0.19 0.20
C LEU A 161 -30.21 -0.52 -0.74
N GLU A 162 -31.02 -1.52 -0.40
CA GLU A 162 -32.10 -2.04 -1.26
C GLU A 162 -33.13 -0.98 -1.61
N GLY A 163 -33.37 -0.82 -2.91
CA GLY A 163 -34.35 0.11 -3.44
C GLY A 163 -34.00 1.60 -3.32
N LYS A 164 -32.81 1.93 -2.81
CA LYS A 164 -32.35 3.31 -2.58
C LYS A 164 -31.90 4.00 -3.86
N LYS A 165 -32.06 5.33 -3.91
CA LYS A 165 -31.40 6.20 -4.88
C LYS A 165 -30.04 6.59 -4.33
N ILE A 166 -28.97 6.21 -4.99
CA ILE A 166 -27.61 6.32 -4.49
C ILE A 166 -26.75 7.17 -5.43
N ALA A 167 -26.11 8.20 -4.89
CA ALA A 167 -25.04 8.93 -5.56
C ALA A 167 -23.68 8.37 -5.14
N VAL A 168 -22.78 8.14 -6.10
CA VAL A 168 -21.38 7.79 -5.86
C VAL A 168 -20.50 8.92 -6.38
N ILE A 169 -19.87 9.69 -5.50
CA ILE A 169 -18.96 10.77 -5.87
C ILE A 169 -17.54 10.23 -5.97
N GLY A 170 -17.01 10.17 -7.19
CA GLY A 170 -15.72 9.59 -7.54
C GLY A 170 -15.83 8.33 -8.39
N ASN A 171 -14.77 8.06 -9.15
CA ASN A 171 -14.68 6.92 -10.08
C ASN A 171 -13.30 6.25 -10.04
N GLY A 172 -12.51 6.44 -8.97
CA GLY A 172 -11.24 5.76 -8.75
C GLY A 172 -11.40 4.27 -8.42
N ALA A 173 -10.31 3.60 -8.06
CA ALA A 173 -10.29 2.15 -7.78
C ALA A 173 -11.34 1.72 -6.74
N THR A 174 -11.54 2.51 -5.70
CA THR A 174 -12.58 2.26 -4.67
C THR A 174 -13.99 2.31 -5.27
N ALA A 175 -14.29 3.33 -6.07
CA ALA A 175 -15.59 3.46 -6.71
C ALA A 175 -15.84 2.33 -7.71
N ALA A 176 -14.80 1.94 -8.48
CA ALA A 176 -14.88 0.83 -9.41
C ALA A 176 -15.17 -0.53 -8.76
N GLN A 177 -14.90 -0.66 -7.45
CA GLN A 177 -15.27 -1.84 -6.65
C GLN A 177 -16.65 -1.70 -6.01
N ILE A 178 -17.05 -0.50 -5.56
CA ILE A 178 -18.35 -0.24 -4.92
C ILE A 178 -19.49 -0.28 -5.94
N ILE A 179 -19.32 0.37 -7.08
CA ILE A 179 -20.39 0.55 -8.08
C ILE A 179 -21.01 -0.78 -8.51
N PRO A 180 -20.23 -1.82 -8.92
CA PRO A 180 -20.80 -3.11 -9.32
C PRO A 180 -21.63 -3.79 -8.23
N GLU A 181 -21.35 -3.55 -6.97
CA GLU A 181 -22.10 -4.13 -5.87
C GLU A 181 -23.37 -3.34 -5.54
N VAL A 182 -23.28 -2.02 -5.52
CA VAL A 182 -24.39 -1.13 -5.18
C VAL A 182 -25.51 -1.21 -6.23
N VAL A 183 -25.17 -1.26 -7.52
CA VAL A 183 -26.15 -1.26 -8.61
C VAL A 183 -27.04 -2.51 -8.65
N LYS A 184 -26.61 -3.61 -8.00
CA LYS A 184 -27.38 -4.86 -7.91
C LYS A 184 -28.64 -4.70 -7.06
N VAL A 185 -28.63 -3.78 -6.10
CA VAL A 185 -29.68 -3.64 -5.08
C VAL A 185 -30.34 -2.26 -5.08
N ALA A 186 -29.65 -1.23 -5.58
CA ALA A 186 -30.18 0.13 -5.68
C ALA A 186 -31.27 0.25 -6.75
N SER A 187 -32.29 1.07 -6.49
CA SER A 187 -33.28 1.42 -7.52
C SER A 187 -32.69 2.28 -8.62
N ARG A 188 -31.76 3.15 -8.26
CA ARG A 188 -31.01 4.02 -9.18
C ARG A 188 -29.65 4.37 -8.59
N THR A 189 -28.62 4.39 -9.42
CA THR A 189 -27.28 4.84 -9.04
C THR A 189 -26.78 5.90 -10.02
N THR A 190 -26.36 7.06 -9.51
CA THR A 190 -25.68 8.08 -10.31
C THR A 190 -24.22 8.16 -9.91
N VAL A 191 -23.32 7.98 -10.87
CA VAL A 191 -21.88 8.04 -10.68
C VAL A 191 -21.38 9.41 -11.14
N TYR A 192 -20.84 10.20 -10.22
CA TYR A 192 -20.26 11.51 -10.50
C TYR A 192 -18.78 11.39 -10.81
N GLN A 193 -18.43 11.58 -12.08
CA GLN A 193 -17.07 11.46 -12.59
C GLN A 193 -16.50 12.80 -12.99
N ARG A 194 -15.42 13.23 -12.35
CA ARG A 194 -14.67 14.43 -12.75
C ARG A 194 -13.73 14.18 -13.93
N SER A 195 -13.03 13.05 -13.93
CA SER A 195 -12.15 12.62 -15.01
C SER A 195 -12.11 11.10 -15.09
N PRO A 196 -12.10 10.51 -16.30
CA PRO A 196 -12.07 9.06 -16.45
C PRO A 196 -10.76 8.43 -15.98
N ASN A 197 -10.75 7.10 -15.86
CA ASN A 197 -9.56 6.33 -15.49
C ASN A 197 -9.32 5.22 -16.52
N TRP A 198 -8.06 4.84 -16.71
CA TRP A 198 -7.71 3.66 -17.47
C TRP A 198 -8.09 2.41 -16.68
N VAL A 199 -8.76 1.47 -17.35
CA VAL A 199 -9.26 0.22 -16.75
C VAL A 199 -8.83 -0.96 -17.58
N ILE A 200 -8.27 -1.98 -16.94
CA ILE A 200 -7.93 -3.27 -17.54
C ILE A 200 -8.69 -4.40 -16.85
N PRO A 201 -8.89 -5.53 -17.51
CA PRO A 201 -9.49 -6.70 -16.89
C PRO A 201 -8.66 -7.20 -15.70
N ARG A 202 -9.36 -7.63 -14.67
CA ARG A 202 -8.77 -8.30 -13.52
C ARG A 202 -8.49 -9.77 -13.82
N ALA A 203 -9.33 -10.38 -14.65
CA ALA A 203 -9.33 -11.79 -14.99
C ALA A 203 -9.28 -12.67 -13.71
N ASP A 204 -10.07 -12.29 -12.71
CA ASP A 204 -10.10 -12.98 -11.42
C ASP A 204 -10.74 -14.37 -11.57
N ALA A 205 -10.06 -15.37 -11.05
CA ALA A 205 -10.51 -16.74 -11.08
C ALA A 205 -10.40 -17.43 -9.71
N PRO A 206 -11.33 -18.35 -9.38
CA PRO A 206 -11.20 -19.17 -8.19
C PRO A 206 -10.01 -20.11 -8.33
N ASN A 207 -9.25 -20.27 -7.26
CA ASN A 207 -8.19 -21.26 -7.18
C ASN A 207 -8.79 -22.65 -6.93
N SER A 208 -8.62 -23.56 -7.87
CA SER A 208 -9.10 -24.95 -7.73
C SER A 208 -8.49 -25.64 -6.51
N ALA A 209 -9.20 -26.62 -5.96
CA ALA A 209 -8.69 -27.45 -4.86
C ALA A 209 -7.35 -28.12 -5.20
N LEU A 210 -7.17 -28.55 -6.46
CA LEU A 210 -5.91 -29.14 -6.94
C LEU A 210 -4.78 -28.10 -6.90
N LYS A 211 -5.01 -26.87 -7.39
CA LYS A 211 -4.01 -25.79 -7.37
C LYS A 211 -3.58 -25.46 -5.95
N ARG A 212 -4.53 -25.33 -5.03
CA ARG A 212 -4.27 -25.09 -3.60
C ARG A 212 -3.48 -26.24 -2.96
N ALA A 213 -3.84 -27.48 -3.26
CA ALA A 213 -3.10 -28.66 -2.81
C ALA A 213 -1.66 -28.67 -3.33
N ILE A 214 -1.43 -28.37 -4.62
CA ILE A 214 -0.08 -28.25 -5.19
C ILE A 214 0.72 -27.17 -4.46
N PHE A 215 0.15 -26.00 -4.24
CA PHE A 215 0.83 -24.91 -3.53
C PHE A 215 1.15 -25.25 -2.07
N LYS A 216 0.32 -26.06 -1.43
CA LYS A 216 0.51 -26.50 -0.05
C LYS A 216 1.59 -27.57 0.08
N TYR A 217 1.56 -28.57 -0.78
CA TYR A 217 2.41 -29.75 -0.65
C TYR A 217 3.67 -29.70 -1.52
N VAL A 218 3.74 -28.79 -2.51
CA VAL A 218 4.90 -28.61 -3.38
C VAL A 218 5.37 -27.13 -3.35
N PRO A 219 5.94 -26.66 -2.22
CA PRO A 219 6.34 -25.27 -2.04
C PRO A 219 7.17 -24.65 -3.18
N PRO A 220 8.10 -25.38 -3.85
CA PRO A 220 8.85 -24.80 -4.98
C PRO A 220 7.97 -24.30 -6.12
N VAL A 221 6.82 -24.93 -6.39
CA VAL A 221 5.87 -24.47 -7.42
C VAL A 221 5.28 -23.11 -7.01
N ARG A 222 4.87 -22.98 -5.75
CA ARG A 222 4.35 -21.71 -5.21
C ARG A 222 5.40 -20.60 -5.30
N TRP A 223 6.64 -20.87 -4.92
CA TRP A 223 7.73 -19.88 -5.01
C TRP A 223 7.98 -19.45 -6.46
N ARG A 224 7.94 -20.42 -7.38
CA ARG A 224 8.11 -20.14 -8.82
C ARG A 224 6.96 -19.26 -9.34
N VAL A 225 5.73 -19.59 -9.02
CA VAL A 225 4.56 -18.80 -9.44
C VAL A 225 4.66 -17.37 -8.90
N ARG A 226 5.02 -17.20 -7.62
CA ARG A 226 5.24 -15.87 -7.02
C ARG A 226 6.31 -15.07 -7.77
N ALA A 227 7.44 -15.71 -8.09
CA ALA A 227 8.52 -15.05 -8.82
C ALA A 227 8.12 -14.67 -10.25
N MET A 228 7.36 -15.51 -10.94
CA MET A 228 6.82 -15.17 -12.28
C MET A 228 5.82 -14.01 -12.21
N GLN A 229 4.99 -13.94 -11.17
CA GLN A 229 4.09 -12.81 -10.93
C GLN A 229 4.88 -11.53 -10.63
N MET A 230 5.99 -11.64 -9.90
CA MET A 230 6.91 -10.52 -9.65
C MET A 230 7.48 -9.99 -10.97
N ASP A 231 8.08 -10.84 -11.80
CA ASP A 231 8.66 -10.48 -13.09
C ASP A 231 7.61 -9.83 -14.02
N PHE A 232 6.41 -10.40 -14.06
CA PHE A 232 5.31 -9.86 -14.85
C PHE A 232 4.92 -8.46 -14.39
N ARG A 233 4.82 -8.22 -13.07
CA ARG A 233 4.50 -6.89 -12.54
C ARG A 233 5.63 -5.90 -12.77
N GLU A 234 6.88 -6.30 -12.65
CA GLU A 234 8.03 -5.44 -12.94
C GLU A 234 8.08 -5.02 -14.41
N SER A 235 7.66 -5.88 -15.35
CA SER A 235 7.62 -5.53 -16.77
C SER A 235 6.68 -4.36 -17.10
N PHE A 236 5.73 -4.03 -16.21
CA PHE A 236 4.87 -2.85 -16.37
C PHE A 236 5.56 -1.54 -15.96
N PHE A 237 6.76 -1.59 -15.37
CA PHE A 237 7.47 -0.39 -14.93
C PHE A 237 7.70 0.58 -16.08
N ASP A 238 8.22 0.12 -17.21
CA ASP A 238 8.49 0.96 -18.39
C ASP A 238 7.21 1.62 -18.93
N ALA A 239 6.10 0.88 -18.93
CA ALA A 239 4.82 1.41 -19.40
C ALA A 239 4.25 2.53 -18.52
N VAL A 240 4.52 2.50 -17.21
CA VAL A 240 4.04 3.53 -16.28
C VAL A 240 5.05 4.67 -16.08
N THR A 241 6.27 4.54 -16.56
CA THR A 241 7.32 5.55 -16.43
C THR A 241 7.64 6.26 -17.72
N ASP A 242 7.59 5.59 -18.87
CA ASP A 242 7.79 6.17 -20.19
C ASP A 242 6.47 6.23 -20.98
N LYS A 243 5.81 7.40 -20.96
CA LYS A 243 4.52 7.66 -21.64
C LYS A 243 4.57 7.49 -23.15
N ASP A 244 5.75 7.63 -23.77
CA ASP A 244 5.97 7.58 -25.20
C ASP A 244 6.44 6.20 -25.66
N SER A 245 6.66 5.27 -24.74
CA SER A 245 7.04 3.90 -25.06
C SER A 245 5.95 3.18 -25.87
N LYS A 246 6.39 2.26 -26.72
CA LYS A 246 5.45 1.37 -27.44
C LYS A 246 4.55 0.61 -26.46
N PHE A 247 5.08 0.19 -25.33
CA PHE A 247 4.34 -0.56 -24.33
C PHE A 247 3.25 0.30 -23.65
N ALA A 248 3.50 1.58 -23.39
CA ALA A 248 2.47 2.50 -22.89
C ALA A 248 1.33 2.69 -23.92
N GLN A 249 1.68 2.75 -25.22
CA GLN A 249 0.69 2.78 -26.30
C GLN A 249 -0.11 1.49 -26.38
N ASP A 250 0.54 0.33 -26.34
CA ASP A 250 -0.11 -0.98 -26.34
C ASP A 250 -1.09 -1.14 -25.18
N ILE A 251 -0.73 -0.67 -23.97
CA ILE A 251 -1.64 -0.64 -22.81
C ILE A 251 -2.84 0.27 -23.04
N ARG A 252 -2.62 1.46 -23.63
CA ARG A 252 -3.71 2.39 -23.99
C ARG A 252 -4.71 1.73 -24.94
N ASP A 253 -4.19 1.13 -26.01
CA ASP A 253 -5.01 0.46 -27.03
C ASP A 253 -5.76 -0.74 -26.42
N TRP A 254 -5.11 -1.48 -25.55
CA TRP A 254 -5.73 -2.57 -24.82
C TRP A 254 -6.87 -2.08 -23.91
N CYS A 255 -6.66 -1.02 -23.13
CA CYS A 255 -7.70 -0.43 -22.28
C CYS A 255 -8.92 0.01 -23.12
N ILE A 256 -8.70 0.68 -24.27
CA ILE A 256 -9.76 1.12 -25.18
C ILE A 256 -10.50 -0.08 -25.76
N GLY A 257 -9.77 -1.09 -26.24
CA GLY A 257 -10.36 -2.31 -26.77
C GLY A 257 -11.24 -3.04 -25.75
N GLN A 258 -10.78 -3.13 -24.50
CA GLN A 258 -11.56 -3.74 -23.40
C GLN A 258 -12.81 -2.92 -23.07
N MET A 259 -12.71 -1.59 -23.06
CA MET A 259 -13.88 -0.72 -22.86
C MET A 259 -14.92 -0.92 -23.96
N HIS A 260 -14.51 -0.92 -25.22
CA HIS A 260 -15.43 -1.13 -26.35
C HIS A 260 -16.07 -2.53 -26.32
N ALA A 261 -15.31 -3.56 -25.95
CA ALA A 261 -15.85 -4.92 -25.81
C ALA A 261 -16.86 -5.04 -24.66
N ALA A 262 -16.65 -4.33 -23.55
CA ALA A 262 -17.55 -4.34 -22.41
C ALA A 262 -18.79 -3.44 -22.59
N LEU A 263 -18.72 -2.46 -23.45
CA LEU A 263 -19.77 -1.46 -23.73
C LEU A 263 -20.11 -1.43 -25.24
N PRO A 264 -20.59 -2.54 -25.85
CA PRO A 264 -20.88 -2.56 -27.27
C PRO A 264 -21.94 -1.51 -27.61
N ASP A 265 -21.77 -0.84 -28.75
CA ASP A 265 -22.72 0.13 -29.32
C ASP A 265 -23.05 1.34 -28.39
N GLN A 266 -22.11 1.74 -27.51
CA GLN A 266 -22.31 2.88 -26.60
C GLN A 266 -21.24 3.99 -26.78
N PRO A 267 -21.16 4.64 -27.96
CA PRO A 267 -20.12 5.62 -28.25
C PRO A 267 -20.13 6.84 -27.33
N GLU A 268 -21.29 7.20 -26.77
CA GLU A 268 -21.41 8.29 -25.80
C GLU A 268 -20.67 7.97 -24.47
N LEU A 269 -20.76 6.71 -24.02
CA LEU A 269 -20.01 6.27 -22.85
C LEU A 269 -18.50 6.18 -23.16
N TRP A 270 -18.14 5.70 -24.35
CA TRP A 270 -16.72 5.65 -24.74
C TRP A 270 -16.07 7.02 -24.65
N ALA A 271 -16.73 8.06 -25.19
CA ALA A 271 -16.24 9.43 -25.12
C ALA A 271 -16.06 9.93 -23.67
N LYS A 272 -17.00 9.59 -22.78
CA LYS A 272 -16.96 9.98 -21.37
C LYS A 272 -15.93 9.20 -20.55
N LEU A 273 -15.60 7.97 -20.97
CA LEU A 273 -14.76 7.04 -20.21
C LEU A 273 -13.31 6.95 -20.72
N THR A 274 -12.98 7.59 -21.85
CA THR A 274 -11.63 7.60 -22.41
C THR A 274 -10.81 8.73 -21.75
N PRO A 275 -9.72 8.42 -21.02
CA PRO A 275 -8.83 9.43 -20.45
C PRO A 275 -8.03 10.19 -21.52
N ASN A 276 -7.74 11.46 -21.25
CA ASN A 276 -6.90 12.31 -22.08
C ASN A 276 -5.44 12.40 -21.59
N TYR A 277 -5.05 11.56 -20.63
CA TYR A 277 -3.71 11.49 -20.05
C TYR A 277 -3.13 10.08 -20.21
N SER A 278 -1.80 9.95 -20.02
CA SER A 278 -1.09 8.69 -20.23
C SER A 278 -1.42 7.63 -19.16
N PRO A 279 -1.53 6.34 -19.50
CA PRO A 279 -1.55 5.25 -18.52
C PRO A 279 -0.38 5.37 -17.54
N GLY A 280 -0.61 5.07 -16.27
CA GLY A 280 0.39 5.18 -15.22
C GLY A 280 0.37 6.49 -14.45
N CYS A 281 -0.05 7.62 -15.03
CA CYS A 281 -0.16 8.89 -14.29
C CYS A 281 -1.06 8.78 -13.04
N LYS A 282 -2.14 8.01 -13.16
CA LYS A 282 -2.90 7.44 -12.03
C LYS A 282 -2.77 5.93 -12.07
N ARG A 283 -2.96 5.28 -10.92
CA ARG A 283 -3.02 3.83 -10.89
C ARG A 283 -4.08 3.31 -11.86
N VAL A 284 -3.68 2.45 -12.78
CA VAL A 284 -4.62 1.78 -13.71
C VAL A 284 -5.56 0.91 -12.88
N ILE A 285 -6.85 1.07 -13.07
CA ILE A 285 -7.89 0.29 -12.38
C ILE A 285 -7.91 -1.12 -12.97
N ILE A 286 -8.04 -2.12 -12.11
CA ILE A 286 -8.19 -3.52 -12.49
C ILE A 286 -9.59 -3.98 -12.09
N SER A 287 -10.48 -4.19 -13.08
CA SER A 287 -11.88 -4.56 -12.83
C SER A 287 -12.49 -5.26 -14.05
N ASP A 288 -13.26 -6.33 -13.81
CA ASP A 288 -14.01 -7.05 -14.84
C ASP A 288 -15.44 -6.53 -14.95
N ASP A 289 -15.97 -5.88 -13.92
CA ASP A 289 -17.38 -5.60 -13.70
C ASP A 289 -17.75 -4.11 -13.69
N TYR A 290 -16.75 -3.20 -13.66
CA TYR A 290 -16.99 -1.76 -13.63
C TYR A 290 -17.71 -1.24 -14.90
N TYR A 291 -17.19 -1.55 -16.08
CA TYR A 291 -17.84 -1.12 -17.33
C TYR A 291 -19.23 -1.75 -17.52
N PRO A 292 -19.42 -3.06 -17.34
CA PRO A 292 -20.75 -3.66 -17.39
C PRO A 292 -21.74 -3.03 -16.41
N ALA A 293 -21.29 -2.65 -15.20
CA ALA A 293 -22.15 -1.97 -14.23
C ALA A 293 -22.63 -0.60 -14.71
N LEU A 294 -21.77 0.15 -15.41
CA LEU A 294 -22.14 1.46 -15.97
C LEU A 294 -23.16 1.39 -17.12
N ALA A 295 -23.28 0.23 -17.77
CA ALA A 295 -24.24 0.00 -18.86
C ALA A 295 -25.64 -0.38 -18.37
N LEU A 296 -25.83 -0.62 -17.07
CA LEU A 296 -27.12 -1.03 -16.54
C LEU A 296 -28.16 0.11 -16.63
N PRO A 297 -29.44 -0.21 -16.88
CA PRO A 297 -30.50 0.79 -17.09
C PRO A 297 -30.80 1.65 -15.85
N ASN A 298 -30.46 1.16 -14.66
CA ASN A 298 -30.61 1.90 -13.40
C ASN A 298 -29.35 2.72 -13.05
N VAL A 299 -28.38 2.83 -13.95
CA VAL A 299 -27.13 3.57 -13.73
C VAL A 299 -27.04 4.77 -14.67
N ARG A 300 -26.59 5.89 -14.12
CA ARG A 300 -26.29 7.12 -14.87
C ARG A 300 -24.87 7.56 -14.59
N LEU A 301 -24.11 7.86 -15.62
CA LEU A 301 -22.80 8.52 -15.50
C LEU A 301 -22.97 10.04 -15.72
N GLU A 302 -22.72 10.82 -14.67
CA GLU A 302 -22.74 12.29 -14.71
C GLU A 302 -21.31 12.81 -14.72
N THR A 303 -20.99 13.66 -15.70
CA THR A 303 -19.66 14.23 -15.91
C THR A 303 -19.60 15.74 -15.72
N ARG A 304 -20.75 16.40 -15.54
CA ARG A 304 -20.80 17.81 -15.19
C ARG A 304 -20.28 18.01 -13.77
N ALA A 305 -19.67 19.16 -13.50
CA ALA A 305 -19.18 19.46 -12.17
C ALA A 305 -20.36 19.59 -11.19
N ILE A 306 -20.14 19.14 -9.94
CA ILE A 306 -21.09 19.34 -8.86
C ILE A 306 -20.97 20.81 -8.39
N SER A 307 -22.07 21.56 -8.50
CA SER A 307 -22.14 22.94 -8.03
C SER A 307 -22.30 23.00 -6.52
N GLN A 308 -23.21 22.21 -5.97
CA GLN A 308 -23.44 22.10 -4.53
C GLN A 308 -24.17 20.80 -4.15
N ILE A 309 -24.11 20.48 -2.88
CA ILE A 309 -24.98 19.48 -2.26
C ILE A 309 -26.11 20.24 -1.57
N THR A 310 -27.36 19.83 -1.83
CA THR A 310 -28.56 20.39 -1.27
C THR A 310 -29.04 19.55 -0.07
N GLU A 311 -30.10 19.98 0.59
CA GLU A 311 -30.70 19.20 1.69
C GLU A 311 -31.19 17.81 1.26
N SER A 312 -31.59 17.63 0.01
CA SER A 312 -32.15 16.37 -0.52
C SER A 312 -31.27 15.67 -1.56
N GLY A 313 -30.26 16.37 -2.15
CA GLY A 313 -29.54 15.79 -3.29
C GLY A 313 -28.32 16.54 -3.75
N ILE A 314 -28.02 16.46 -5.04
CA ILE A 314 -26.84 17.05 -5.68
C ILE A 314 -27.29 17.91 -6.86
N GLU A 315 -26.82 19.15 -6.90
CA GLU A 315 -26.96 20.07 -8.02
C GLU A 315 -25.67 20.09 -8.85
N VAL A 316 -25.80 20.02 -10.16
CA VAL A 316 -24.68 20.08 -11.11
C VAL A 316 -24.69 21.40 -11.90
N GLU A 317 -23.59 21.71 -12.56
CA GLU A 317 -23.52 22.83 -13.50
C GLU A 317 -24.70 22.80 -14.50
N GLY A 318 -25.37 23.94 -14.65
CA GLY A 318 -26.62 24.06 -15.41
C GLY A 318 -27.87 24.04 -14.56
N GLY A 319 -27.76 23.83 -13.23
CA GLY A 319 -28.85 23.96 -12.25
C GLY A 319 -29.74 22.71 -12.11
N ASP A 320 -29.42 21.60 -12.79
CA ASP A 320 -30.15 20.34 -12.61
C ASP A 320 -29.86 19.75 -11.24
N THR A 321 -30.91 19.38 -10.50
CA THR A 321 -30.82 18.76 -9.18
C THR A 321 -31.42 17.35 -9.20
N GLU A 322 -30.76 16.40 -8.54
CA GLU A 322 -31.27 15.05 -8.34
C GLU A 322 -31.22 14.65 -6.86
N ASP A 323 -32.35 14.11 -6.37
CA ASP A 323 -32.50 13.71 -4.96
C ASP A 323 -31.98 12.29 -4.72
N TYR A 324 -31.37 12.07 -3.56
CA TYR A 324 -30.78 10.82 -3.13
C TYR A 324 -31.14 10.43 -1.70
N ASP A 325 -31.23 9.13 -1.44
CA ASP A 325 -31.30 8.57 -0.09
C ASP A 325 -29.90 8.46 0.55
N LEU A 326 -28.88 8.20 -0.30
CA LEU A 326 -27.50 8.00 0.12
C LEU A 326 -26.51 8.69 -0.83
N ILE A 327 -25.55 9.40 -0.25
CA ILE A 327 -24.36 9.88 -0.96
C ILE A 327 -23.13 9.12 -0.45
N VAL A 328 -22.48 8.38 -1.35
CA VAL A 328 -21.22 7.68 -1.09
C VAL A 328 -20.05 8.54 -1.57
N LEU A 329 -19.17 8.92 -0.67
CA LEU A 329 -17.95 9.64 -0.97
C LEU A 329 -16.81 8.65 -1.24
N ALA A 330 -16.55 8.33 -2.51
CA ALA A 330 -15.40 7.57 -2.96
C ALA A 330 -14.24 8.49 -3.37
N THR A 331 -13.98 9.50 -2.54
CA THR A 331 -13.12 10.66 -2.82
C THR A 331 -11.67 10.47 -2.36
N GLY A 332 -11.33 9.26 -1.90
CA GLY A 332 -9.95 8.85 -1.58
C GLY A 332 -9.46 9.30 -0.22
N PHE A 333 -8.13 9.42 -0.09
CA PHE A 333 -7.43 9.57 1.18
C PHE A 333 -6.46 10.76 1.15
N ARG A 334 -6.00 11.18 2.33
CA ARG A 334 -4.93 12.18 2.52
C ARG A 334 -3.55 11.54 2.34
N THR A 335 -3.23 11.14 1.14
CA THR A 335 -2.06 10.30 0.84
C THR A 335 -0.73 11.04 0.83
N VAL A 336 -0.74 12.36 0.65
CA VAL A 336 0.47 13.21 0.62
C VAL A 336 0.73 13.92 1.95
N GLU A 337 -0.23 13.81 2.88
CA GLU A 337 -0.12 14.34 4.24
C GLU A 337 0.38 13.24 5.19
N PHE A 338 1.62 12.80 4.95
CA PHE A 338 2.24 11.74 5.75
C PHE A 338 2.19 12.09 7.24
N MET A 339 1.94 11.10 8.10
CA MET A 339 1.80 11.22 9.55
C MET A 339 0.57 11.97 10.06
N HIS A 340 -0.25 12.55 9.18
CA HIS A 340 -1.48 13.23 9.64
C HIS A 340 -2.40 12.27 10.40
N PRO A 341 -2.96 12.66 11.56
CA PRO A 341 -2.88 13.96 12.23
C PRO A 341 -1.78 14.08 13.30
N ILE A 342 -0.85 13.12 13.39
CA ILE A 342 0.15 13.05 14.46
C ILE A 342 1.13 14.24 14.37
N ASN A 343 1.37 14.91 15.50
CA ASN A 343 2.37 15.94 15.62
C ASN A 343 3.73 15.32 15.97
N ILE A 344 4.73 15.44 15.09
CA ILE A 344 6.07 14.89 15.32
C ILE A 344 7.06 16.04 15.42
N ILE A 345 7.77 16.10 16.54
CA ILE A 345 8.73 17.14 16.89
C ILE A 345 10.09 16.48 17.14
N GLY A 346 11.05 16.79 16.32
CA GLY A 346 12.41 16.25 16.35
C GLY A 346 13.39 17.06 17.21
N ALA A 347 14.66 16.92 16.89
CA ALA A 347 15.75 17.60 17.55
C ALA A 347 15.60 19.13 17.50
N ASN A 348 16.01 19.81 18.56
CA ASN A 348 15.90 21.26 18.71
C ASN A 348 14.47 21.79 18.54
N GLY A 349 13.45 20.97 18.80
CA GLY A 349 12.05 21.35 18.69
C GLY A 349 11.53 21.53 17.26
N ARG A 350 12.26 21.07 16.24
CA ARG A 350 11.88 21.21 14.84
C ARG A 350 10.77 20.23 14.47
N SER A 351 9.64 20.74 14.00
CA SER A 351 8.51 19.88 13.64
C SER A 351 8.68 19.24 12.26
N ILE A 352 8.07 18.06 12.07
CA ILE A 352 8.05 17.40 10.76
C ILE A 352 7.35 18.27 9.70
N LYS A 353 6.40 19.10 10.11
CA LYS A 353 5.71 20.06 9.22
C LYS A 353 6.66 21.12 8.69
N ASP A 354 7.59 21.60 9.54
CA ASP A 354 8.60 22.57 9.13
C ASP A 354 9.65 21.93 8.22
N ILE A 355 10.05 20.69 8.52
CA ILE A 355 10.99 19.91 7.71
C ILE A 355 10.41 19.64 6.32
N TRP A 356 9.13 19.36 6.23
CA TRP A 356 8.42 19.02 5.01
C TRP A 356 7.71 20.19 4.33
N LYS A 357 8.03 21.41 4.71
CA LYS A 357 7.58 22.59 3.98
C LYS A 357 8.05 22.50 2.53
N GLY A 358 7.12 22.49 1.57
CA GLY A 358 7.40 22.25 0.16
C GLY A 358 7.35 20.77 -0.26
N GLY A 359 6.83 19.88 0.58
CA GLY A 359 6.57 18.47 0.30
C GLY A 359 7.35 17.50 1.16
N ALA A 360 6.74 16.37 1.43
CA ALA A 360 7.36 15.31 2.23
C ALA A 360 8.60 14.74 1.55
N ARG A 361 9.66 14.53 2.32
CA ARG A 361 10.94 13.97 1.88
C ARG A 361 11.59 13.15 2.99
N ALA A 362 12.31 12.10 2.60
CA ALA A 362 13.02 11.23 3.52
C ALA A 362 14.21 10.57 2.81
N LEU A 363 15.22 10.17 3.53
CA LEU A 363 16.28 9.32 2.98
C LEU A 363 15.71 7.91 2.78
N TYR A 364 15.72 7.42 1.55
CA TYR A 364 15.19 6.11 1.14
C TYR A 364 13.71 5.89 1.51
N GLY A 365 12.96 6.98 1.73
CA GLY A 365 11.58 6.90 2.21
C GLY A 365 11.42 6.34 3.62
N THR A 366 12.51 6.26 4.41
CA THR A 366 12.51 5.57 5.71
C THR A 366 12.94 6.43 6.88
N THR A 367 13.88 7.36 6.71
CA THR A 367 14.41 8.22 7.78
C THR A 367 14.36 9.69 7.40
N VAL A 368 14.10 10.57 8.37
CA VAL A 368 13.85 11.99 8.15
C VAL A 368 14.91 12.82 8.86
N GLU A 369 15.38 13.88 8.20
CA GLU A 369 16.34 14.83 8.78
C GLU A 369 15.78 15.42 10.09
N ASP A 370 16.66 15.68 11.07
CA ASP A 370 16.32 16.20 12.40
C ASP A 370 15.32 15.38 13.22
N LEU A 371 15.01 14.15 12.79
CA LEU A 371 14.27 13.17 13.58
C LEU A 371 15.21 12.02 14.01
N PRO A 372 15.94 12.17 15.14
CA PRO A 372 16.86 11.13 15.57
C PRO A 372 16.13 9.85 15.98
N ASN A 373 16.71 8.69 15.69
CA ASN A 373 16.11 7.39 16.03
C ASN A 373 14.64 7.26 15.61
N PHE A 374 14.33 7.82 14.44
CA PHE A 374 13.02 7.74 13.82
C PHE A 374 13.09 6.92 12.53
N GLY A 375 12.13 6.07 12.33
CA GLY A 375 11.94 5.35 11.08
C GLY A 375 10.47 5.33 10.67
N MET A 376 10.23 5.21 9.36
CA MET A 376 8.88 5.10 8.84
C MET A 376 8.78 4.03 7.77
N PHE A 377 7.63 3.37 7.74
CA PHE A 377 7.22 2.50 6.65
C PHE A 377 6.33 3.25 5.68
N TYR A 378 6.45 2.91 4.41
CA TYR A 378 5.61 3.46 3.36
C TYR A 378 5.65 5.00 3.36
N GLY A 379 6.85 5.54 3.55
CA GLY A 379 7.10 6.98 3.58
C GLY A 379 7.17 7.60 2.18
N PRO A 380 7.62 8.87 2.07
CA PRO A 380 7.72 9.58 0.80
C PRO A 380 8.50 8.80 -0.25
N ASN A 381 8.00 8.82 -1.48
CA ASN A 381 8.61 8.19 -2.64
C ASN A 381 8.89 6.68 -2.48
N THR A 382 7.94 5.94 -1.88
CA THR A 382 8.03 4.48 -1.76
C THR A 382 6.80 3.73 -2.28
N ASN A 383 5.77 4.44 -2.76
CA ASN A 383 4.61 3.83 -3.37
C ASN A 383 4.95 3.28 -4.77
N LEU A 384 4.28 2.21 -5.15
CA LEU A 384 4.43 1.57 -6.46
C LEU A 384 3.16 1.74 -7.30
N GLY A 385 3.33 2.17 -8.55
CA GLY A 385 2.24 2.20 -9.53
C GLY A 385 1.89 0.83 -10.10
N HIS A 386 2.81 -0.13 -10.04
CA HIS A 386 2.76 -1.37 -10.83
C HIS A 386 2.87 -2.66 -10.01
N ASN A 387 3.40 -2.64 -8.78
CA ASN A 387 3.74 -3.86 -8.04
C ASN A 387 3.21 -3.85 -6.58
N SER A 388 3.58 -4.87 -5.79
CA SER A 388 3.17 -5.06 -4.41
C SER A 388 4.00 -4.21 -3.45
N ILE A 389 3.33 -3.36 -2.66
CA ILE A 389 3.98 -2.55 -1.62
C ILE A 389 4.56 -3.39 -0.49
N ILE A 390 4.09 -4.63 -0.28
CA ILE A 390 4.62 -5.52 0.76
C ILE A 390 6.10 -5.80 0.54
N LEU A 391 6.53 -5.92 -0.73
CA LEU A 391 7.94 -6.15 -1.09
C LEU A 391 8.84 -4.99 -0.63
N MET A 392 8.35 -3.75 -0.78
CA MET A 392 9.02 -2.54 -0.31
C MET A 392 9.09 -2.49 1.22
N ILE A 393 7.98 -2.78 1.89
CA ILE A 393 7.87 -2.76 3.35
C ILE A 393 8.79 -3.80 3.99
N GLU A 394 8.98 -4.97 3.39
CA GLU A 394 9.93 -5.96 3.90
C GLU A 394 11.38 -5.50 3.80
N ALA A 395 11.76 -4.80 2.73
CA ALA A 395 13.09 -4.20 2.60
C ALA A 395 13.29 -3.09 3.67
N GLN A 396 12.30 -2.22 3.83
CA GLN A 396 12.30 -1.18 4.88
C GLN A 396 12.42 -1.80 6.28
N SER A 397 11.74 -2.91 6.54
CA SER A 397 11.82 -3.62 7.82
C SER A 397 13.24 -4.08 8.14
N ARG A 398 13.93 -4.67 7.17
CA ARG A 398 15.32 -5.10 7.34
C ARG A 398 16.27 -3.93 7.61
N TYR A 399 16.08 -2.86 6.84
CA TYR A 399 16.88 -1.64 6.96
C TYR A 399 16.71 -0.98 8.33
N LEU A 400 15.48 -0.67 8.72
CA LEU A 400 15.18 -0.05 10.02
C LEU A 400 15.55 -0.95 11.19
N ASN A 401 15.42 -2.28 11.04
CA ASN A 401 15.84 -3.22 12.08
C ASN A 401 17.34 -3.17 12.35
N ALA A 402 18.18 -2.90 11.35
CA ALA A 402 19.62 -2.69 11.53
C ALA A 402 19.92 -1.39 12.29
N MET A 403 19.16 -0.33 12.01
CA MET A 403 19.27 0.94 12.76
C MET A 403 18.91 0.74 14.23
N VAL A 404 17.77 0.10 14.49
CA VAL A 404 17.34 -0.23 15.87
C VAL A 404 18.37 -1.11 16.56
N LYS A 405 18.96 -2.09 15.86
CA LYS A 405 20.01 -2.96 16.42
C LYS A 405 21.20 -2.15 16.93
N ALA A 406 21.66 -1.16 16.17
CA ALA A 406 22.79 -0.31 16.59
C ALA A 406 22.47 0.46 17.88
N VAL A 407 21.26 1.04 17.98
CA VAL A 407 20.80 1.74 19.19
C VAL A 407 20.71 0.80 20.39
N LEU A 408 20.16 -0.41 20.20
CA LEU A 408 20.06 -1.41 21.26
C LEU A 408 21.43 -1.93 21.72
N GLU A 409 22.39 -2.07 20.81
CA GLU A 409 23.77 -2.46 21.15
C GLU A 409 24.48 -1.39 21.98
N ALA A 410 24.31 -0.11 21.62
CA ALA A 410 24.81 1.00 22.41
C ALA A 410 24.18 1.00 23.82
N LYS A 411 22.87 0.83 23.92
CA LYS A 411 22.16 0.77 25.21
C LYS A 411 22.66 -0.38 26.10
N ARG A 412 22.92 -1.57 25.53
CA ARG A 412 23.46 -2.73 26.28
C ARG A 412 24.84 -2.43 26.89
N GLN A 413 25.61 -1.50 26.30
CA GLN A 413 26.88 -1.02 26.80
C GLN A 413 26.75 0.21 27.72
N GLY A 414 25.54 0.57 28.14
CA GLY A 414 25.29 1.76 28.96
C GLY A 414 25.47 3.09 28.21
N LYS A 415 25.53 3.05 26.87
CA LYS A 415 25.76 4.23 26.02
C LYS A 415 24.46 4.71 25.40
N LYS A 416 24.39 6.00 25.06
CA LYS A 416 23.31 6.61 24.28
C LYS A 416 23.77 6.75 22.84
N LEU A 417 22.90 6.42 21.88
CA LEU A 417 23.15 6.59 20.45
C LEU A 417 21.90 7.17 19.78
N ALA A 418 22.05 8.34 19.18
CA ALA A 418 21.05 8.98 18.34
C ALA A 418 21.55 9.01 16.91
N LEU A 419 20.72 8.52 15.97
CA LEU A 419 21.02 8.41 14.55
C LEU A 419 20.01 9.22 13.76
N LYS A 420 20.45 10.17 12.94
CA LYS A 420 19.63 10.93 12.01
C LYS A 420 20.31 11.02 10.66
N PRO A 421 19.59 11.00 9.52
CA PRO A 421 20.22 11.12 8.22
C PRO A 421 20.84 12.52 8.04
N ARG A 422 21.93 12.59 7.29
CA ARG A 422 22.56 13.86 6.92
C ARG A 422 21.65 14.67 6.01
N PRO A 423 21.36 15.95 6.30
CA PRO A 423 20.49 16.77 5.47
C PRO A 423 20.92 16.84 4.01
N GLU A 424 22.23 16.92 3.73
CA GLU A 424 22.80 16.92 2.40
C GLU A 424 22.49 15.62 1.64
N ARG A 425 22.58 14.46 2.30
CA ARG A 425 22.21 13.16 1.70
C ARG A 425 20.71 13.03 1.44
N VAL A 426 19.89 13.54 2.38
CA VAL A 426 18.44 13.61 2.17
C VAL A 426 18.13 14.44 0.94
N LYS A 427 18.78 15.60 0.80
CA LYS A 427 18.58 16.49 -0.34
C LYS A 427 19.00 15.83 -1.67
N GLU A 428 20.23 15.34 -1.77
CA GLU A 428 20.76 14.68 -2.96
C GLU A 428 19.86 13.55 -3.41
N TYR A 429 19.53 12.62 -2.53
CA TYR A 429 18.65 11.49 -2.84
C TYR A 429 17.28 11.94 -3.36
N ASN A 430 16.67 12.95 -2.73
CA ASN A 430 15.36 13.41 -3.16
C ASN A 430 15.42 14.19 -4.47
N ASP A 431 16.51 14.90 -4.75
CA ASP A 431 16.71 15.58 -6.03
C ASP A 431 16.86 14.57 -7.17
N GLU A 432 17.65 13.50 -6.99
CA GLU A 432 17.79 12.40 -7.94
C GLU A 432 16.42 11.72 -8.23
N VAL A 433 15.68 11.40 -7.18
CA VAL A 433 14.33 10.80 -7.29
C VAL A 433 13.39 11.72 -8.07
N GLN A 434 13.39 13.03 -7.78
CA GLN A 434 12.53 13.98 -8.49
C GLN A 434 12.96 14.18 -9.95
N GLU A 435 14.24 14.15 -10.26
CA GLU A 435 14.72 14.25 -11.65
C GLU A 435 14.16 13.10 -12.50
N ILE A 436 14.16 11.88 -11.98
CA ILE A 436 13.61 10.71 -12.67
C ILE A 436 12.08 10.84 -12.78
N LEU A 437 11.40 11.14 -11.68
CA LEU A 437 9.94 11.23 -11.63
C LEU A 437 9.38 12.31 -12.54
N ASN A 438 10.06 13.45 -12.66
CA ASN A 438 9.65 14.55 -13.54
C ASN A 438 9.72 14.21 -15.03
N LYS A 439 10.47 13.18 -15.42
CA LYS A 439 10.53 12.65 -16.80
C LYS A 439 9.50 11.54 -17.04
N SER A 440 8.84 11.05 -15.98
CA SER A 440 7.92 9.92 -16.05
C SER A 440 6.48 10.32 -16.37
N SER A 441 5.65 9.32 -16.68
CA SER A 441 4.19 9.48 -16.84
C SER A 441 3.52 10.09 -15.59
N PHE A 442 4.11 9.94 -14.42
CA PHE A 442 3.59 10.54 -13.18
C PHE A 442 3.57 12.08 -13.22
N ALA A 443 4.46 12.69 -14.02
CA ALA A 443 4.56 14.14 -14.17
C ALA A 443 3.57 14.73 -15.17
N ASP A 444 2.80 13.91 -15.92
CA ASP A 444 1.86 14.37 -16.95
C ASP A 444 0.99 15.54 -16.41
N PRO A 445 1.05 16.73 -17.05
CA PRO A 445 0.32 17.91 -16.58
C PRO A 445 -1.19 17.81 -16.80
N SER A 446 -1.65 16.97 -17.74
CA SER A 446 -3.07 16.74 -18.00
C SER A 446 -3.73 15.85 -16.94
N CYS A 447 -2.94 15.31 -16.00
CA CYS A 447 -3.36 14.35 -15.02
C CYS A 447 -3.29 14.93 -13.59
N ASN A 448 -4.45 15.07 -12.97
CA ASN A 448 -4.53 15.36 -11.54
C ASN A 448 -4.50 14.05 -10.74
N SER A 449 -3.34 13.73 -10.19
CA SER A 449 -3.08 12.49 -9.47
C SER A 449 -2.90 12.72 -7.97
N TRP A 450 -3.37 11.78 -7.15
CA TRP A 450 -3.12 11.72 -5.72
C TRP A 450 -1.65 11.42 -5.34
N TYR A 451 -0.80 11.22 -6.34
CA TYR A 451 0.65 11.07 -6.19
C TYR A 451 1.38 12.39 -5.97
N LYS A 452 0.73 13.51 -6.34
CA LYS A 452 1.28 14.86 -6.29
C LYS A 452 0.69 15.63 -5.12
N ASN A 453 1.52 16.48 -4.49
CA ASN A 453 1.02 17.50 -3.58
C ASN A 453 0.39 18.68 -4.38
N GLU A 454 -0.12 19.69 -3.67
CA GLU A 454 -0.76 20.85 -4.29
C GLU A 454 0.20 21.68 -5.16
N GLU A 455 1.51 21.61 -4.89
CA GLU A 455 2.57 22.28 -5.64
C GLU A 455 3.02 21.49 -6.88
N GLY A 456 2.42 20.31 -7.12
CA GLY A 456 2.73 19.43 -8.25
C GLY A 456 3.95 18.52 -8.04
N ARG A 457 4.59 18.55 -6.85
CA ARG A 457 5.70 17.65 -6.52
C ARG A 457 5.19 16.23 -6.33
N ILE A 458 5.87 15.26 -6.94
CA ILE A 458 5.54 13.84 -6.81
C ILE A 458 6.16 13.32 -5.50
N THR A 459 5.36 13.25 -4.43
CA THR A 459 5.83 12.86 -3.10
C THR A 459 5.52 11.41 -2.76
N ASN A 460 4.76 10.71 -3.58
CA ASN A 460 4.24 9.39 -3.23
C ASN A 460 5.03 8.26 -3.89
N ASN A 461 5.24 8.31 -5.21
CA ASN A 461 5.77 7.19 -5.98
C ASN A 461 7.29 7.07 -5.90
N TRP A 462 7.77 5.82 -5.90
CA TRP A 462 9.17 5.45 -6.14
C TRP A 462 9.52 5.64 -7.63
N SER A 463 10.77 5.98 -7.90
CA SER A 463 11.29 6.32 -9.23
C SER A 463 11.90 5.14 -9.99
N GLY A 464 11.89 3.94 -9.42
CA GLY A 464 12.52 2.75 -9.97
C GLY A 464 11.68 1.48 -9.80
N THR A 465 12.29 0.35 -10.09
CA THR A 465 11.74 -0.98 -9.88
C THR A 465 11.77 -1.39 -8.41
N VAL A 466 11.03 -2.44 -8.04
CA VAL A 466 11.11 -3.04 -6.70
C VAL A 466 12.51 -3.61 -6.44
N ILE A 467 13.13 -4.21 -7.45
CA ILE A 467 14.46 -4.82 -7.34
C ILE A 467 15.50 -3.76 -6.98
N GLU A 468 15.52 -2.61 -7.68
CA GLU A 468 16.41 -1.49 -7.39
C GLU A 468 16.22 -0.96 -5.97
N TYR A 469 14.97 -0.83 -5.52
CA TYR A 469 14.70 -0.41 -4.15
C TYR A 469 15.20 -1.41 -3.10
N GLN A 470 14.96 -2.70 -3.33
CA GLN A 470 15.42 -3.76 -2.44
C GLN A 470 16.95 -3.84 -2.39
N ASP A 471 17.63 -3.64 -3.53
CA ASP A 471 19.10 -3.60 -3.61
C ASP A 471 19.65 -2.38 -2.86
N MET A 472 19.04 -1.20 -3.03
CA MET A 472 19.40 0.01 -2.30
C MET A 472 19.30 -0.20 -0.77
N LEU A 473 18.22 -0.82 -0.28
CA LEU A 473 18.02 -1.13 1.14
C LEU A 473 18.68 -2.43 1.62
N SER A 474 19.43 -3.13 0.75
CA SER A 474 20.16 -4.35 1.12
C SER A 474 21.41 -4.09 1.96
N LYS A 475 21.72 -2.83 2.21
CA LYS A 475 22.86 -2.35 3.00
C LYS A 475 22.52 -1.07 3.74
N VAL A 476 23.17 -0.82 4.86
CA VAL A 476 23.18 0.47 5.55
C VAL A 476 24.56 1.09 5.34
N ASN A 477 24.61 2.25 4.72
CA ASN A 477 25.80 3.09 4.70
C ASN A 477 25.74 4.03 5.91
N TRP A 478 26.61 3.80 6.91
CA TRP A 478 26.60 4.60 8.12
C TRP A 478 27.10 6.03 7.91
N ASP A 479 27.82 6.29 6.83
CA ASP A 479 28.28 7.63 6.47
C ASP A 479 27.14 8.55 6.01
N ASP A 480 25.99 7.99 5.65
CA ASP A 480 24.77 8.74 5.35
C ASP A 480 24.11 9.34 6.62
N TYR A 481 24.60 8.96 7.81
CA TYR A 481 23.99 9.32 9.08
C TYR A 481 24.93 10.16 9.96
N ILE A 482 24.32 11.05 10.73
CA ILE A 482 24.95 11.72 11.85
C ILE A 482 24.67 10.86 13.08
N ALA A 483 25.72 10.46 13.79
CA ALA A 483 25.64 9.74 15.05
C ALA A 483 26.02 10.67 16.20
N GLU A 484 25.17 10.75 17.22
CA GLU A 484 25.34 11.60 18.40
C GLU A 484 25.22 10.76 19.68
N GLY A 485 25.74 11.30 20.78
CA GLY A 485 25.76 10.63 22.10
C GLY A 485 27.02 9.81 22.36
N SER A 486 27.11 9.22 23.56
CA SER A 486 28.29 8.47 24.01
C SER A 486 28.55 7.17 23.22
N GLY A 487 27.57 6.72 22.41
CA GLY A 487 27.67 5.56 21.53
C GLY A 487 28.06 5.89 20.09
N ALA A 488 28.24 7.16 19.72
CA ALA A 488 28.48 7.60 18.34
C ALA A 488 29.67 6.89 17.68
N GLU A 489 30.76 6.66 18.40
CA GLU A 489 31.96 5.98 17.91
C GLU A 489 31.70 4.49 17.53
N MET A 490 30.57 3.90 17.92
CA MET A 490 30.24 2.51 17.57
C MET A 490 29.83 2.35 16.11
N VAL A 491 29.44 3.44 15.45
CA VAL A 491 28.99 3.44 14.04
C VAL A 491 29.87 4.33 13.16
N LYS A 492 30.61 5.28 13.73
CA LYS A 492 31.51 6.18 13.03
C LYS A 492 32.62 5.40 12.34
N GLY A 493 32.82 5.66 11.04
CA GLY A 493 33.84 4.98 10.24
C GLY A 493 33.55 3.49 9.96
N LYS A 494 32.34 3.00 10.26
CA LYS A 494 31.96 1.61 10.03
C LYS A 494 31.72 1.30 8.55
N GLY A 495 31.57 2.34 7.72
CA GLY A 495 31.26 2.18 6.29
C GLY A 495 29.93 1.48 6.07
N GLU A 496 29.89 0.49 5.17
CA GLU A 496 28.66 -0.23 4.84
C GLU A 496 28.45 -1.48 5.69
N THR A 497 27.20 -1.72 6.10
CA THR A 497 26.76 -2.99 6.69
C THR A 497 25.81 -3.68 5.73
N LYS A 498 26.17 -4.83 5.18
CA LYS A 498 25.34 -5.64 4.29
C LYS A 498 24.23 -6.34 5.09
N LEU A 499 23.00 -6.22 4.60
CA LEU A 499 21.79 -6.83 5.17
C LEU A 499 21.26 -7.97 4.28
N GLY A 500 21.56 -7.91 2.98
CA GLY A 500 21.00 -8.75 1.96
C GLY A 500 19.53 -8.42 1.65
N ARG A 501 19.02 -8.96 0.57
CA ARG A 501 17.60 -8.89 0.18
C ARG A 501 16.99 -10.27 0.02
N VAL A 502 15.67 -10.35 0.00
CA VAL A 502 14.94 -11.53 -0.47
C VAL A 502 14.83 -11.42 -1.97
N GLN A 503 15.30 -12.43 -2.69
CA GLN A 503 15.14 -12.50 -4.13
C GLN A 503 13.72 -12.97 -4.45
N GLU A 504 12.95 -12.11 -5.08
CA GLU A 504 11.54 -12.35 -5.42
C GLU A 504 11.34 -12.60 -6.92
N GLU A 505 12.29 -12.16 -7.74
CA GLU A 505 12.33 -12.36 -9.19
C GLU A 505 12.81 -13.78 -9.56
N THR A 506 12.53 -14.19 -10.80
CA THR A 506 12.98 -15.49 -11.28
C THR A 506 14.49 -15.50 -11.55
N SER A 507 15.19 -16.39 -10.86
CA SER A 507 16.65 -16.60 -11.03
C SER A 507 17.00 -17.73 -12.01
N VAL A 508 16.02 -18.58 -12.35
CA VAL A 508 16.23 -19.77 -13.18
C VAL A 508 15.17 -19.82 -14.29
N SER A 509 15.59 -20.02 -15.54
CA SER A 509 14.67 -20.12 -16.68
C SER A 509 13.73 -21.33 -16.57
N ASN A 510 12.54 -21.23 -17.18
CA ASN A 510 11.61 -22.36 -17.25
C ASN A 510 12.23 -23.56 -17.97
N LEU A 511 13.07 -23.30 -18.98
CA LEU A 511 13.78 -24.36 -19.70
C LEU A 511 14.75 -25.12 -18.78
N THR A 512 15.54 -24.39 -17.98
CA THR A 512 16.47 -25.00 -17.01
C THR A 512 15.74 -25.85 -15.98
N LEU A 513 14.58 -25.37 -15.49
CA LEU A 513 13.74 -26.13 -14.55
C LEU A 513 13.16 -27.39 -15.22
N ALA A 514 12.68 -27.28 -16.46
CA ALA A 514 12.17 -28.43 -17.22
C ALA A 514 13.25 -29.47 -17.45
N LEU A 515 14.45 -29.07 -17.86
CA LEU A 515 15.59 -29.96 -18.04
C LEU A 515 16.03 -30.63 -16.73
N GLY A 516 16.03 -29.86 -15.63
CA GLY A 516 16.31 -30.40 -14.30
C GLY A 516 15.28 -31.44 -13.84
N ALA A 517 14.00 -31.18 -14.08
CA ALA A 517 12.91 -32.09 -13.76
C ALA A 517 12.99 -33.38 -14.61
N LEU A 518 13.26 -33.26 -15.92
CA LEU A 518 13.46 -34.40 -16.81
C LEU A 518 14.68 -35.25 -16.39
N SER A 519 15.76 -34.59 -16.02
CA SER A 519 16.96 -35.27 -15.52
C SER A 519 16.70 -36.05 -14.23
N ALA A 520 15.97 -35.42 -13.28
CA ALA A 520 15.58 -36.08 -12.03
C ALA A 520 14.64 -37.27 -12.25
N LEU A 521 13.69 -37.15 -13.19
CA LEU A 521 12.82 -38.24 -13.60
C LEU A 521 13.62 -39.38 -14.23
N ALA A 522 14.57 -39.09 -15.13
CA ALA A 522 15.42 -40.10 -15.76
C ALA A 522 16.29 -40.86 -14.74
N VAL A 523 16.85 -40.13 -13.75
CA VAL A 523 17.62 -40.75 -12.64
C VAL A 523 16.71 -41.63 -11.78
N GLY A 524 15.50 -41.13 -11.43
CA GLY A 524 14.51 -41.90 -10.66
C GLY A 524 14.09 -43.18 -11.36
N VAL A 525 13.73 -43.09 -12.65
CA VAL A 525 13.39 -44.30 -13.47
C VAL A 525 14.57 -45.25 -13.54
N GLY A 526 15.79 -44.75 -13.75
CA GLY A 526 17.01 -45.59 -13.79
C GLY A 526 17.28 -46.30 -12.47
N TYR A 527 17.04 -45.63 -11.35
CA TYR A 527 17.19 -46.22 -10.01
C TYR A 527 16.15 -47.33 -9.76
N PHE A 528 14.88 -47.09 -10.08
CA PHE A 528 13.80 -48.06 -9.94
C PHE A 528 14.00 -49.26 -10.90
N ALA A 529 14.44 -49.01 -12.12
CA ALA A 529 14.74 -50.08 -13.07
C ALA A 529 15.91 -50.98 -12.62
N ARG A 530 16.94 -50.41 -11.97
CA ARG A 530 18.04 -51.21 -11.36
C ARG A 530 17.57 -51.98 -10.13
N GLY A 531 16.78 -51.35 -9.25
CA GLY A 531 16.23 -52.00 -8.06
C GLY A 531 15.33 -53.20 -8.40
N SER A 532 14.50 -53.07 -9.45
CA SER A 532 13.64 -54.16 -9.93
C SER A 532 14.40 -55.31 -10.59
N ARG A 533 15.58 -55.06 -11.18
CA ARG A 533 16.46 -56.12 -11.70
C ARG A 533 17.15 -56.90 -10.58
N LEU A 534 17.52 -56.23 -9.47
CA LEU A 534 18.10 -56.88 -8.29
C LEU A 534 17.10 -57.74 -7.51
N LEU A 535 15.81 -57.38 -7.54
CA LEU A 535 14.73 -58.18 -6.94
C LEU A 535 14.28 -59.37 -7.80
N ARG A 536 14.56 -59.36 -9.10
CA ARG A 536 14.29 -60.50 -10.00
C ARG A 536 15.46 -61.48 -10.10
N ALA A 537 16.63 -61.14 -9.53
CA ALA A 537 17.83 -61.97 -9.52
C ALA A 537 18.06 -62.71 -8.18
N ARG A 538 17.08 -62.56 -7.25
CA ARG A 538 16.93 -63.38 -6.05
C ARG A 538 15.68 -64.24 -6.19
#